data_48ed0317040907ca3af02c7fa0074f7b
#
_entry.id   48ed0317040907ca3af02c7fa0074f7b
#
_cell.length_a   1.000
_cell.length_b   1.000
_cell.length_c   1.000
_cell.angle_alpha   90.00
_cell.angle_beta   90.00
_cell.angle_gamma   90.00
#
_symmetry.space_group_name_H-M   'P 1'
#
loop_
_entity.id
_entity.type
_entity.pdbx_description
1 polymer ?
#
loop_
_entity_poly.entity_id
_entity_poly.type
_entity_poly.pdbx_seq_one_letter_code
_entity_poly.pdbx_strand_id
1 'polypeptide(L)'
;RQLMPRYPKGMAHLALLPLAMRMAGPREALWHAIIRKNFGVTHFIVGRDHAGPGKNSQGEDFYGPYDAQDLVKKHTDELGIEMVPFQMMTYLPDLDEYHPVDAVPEGAKTLNISGTELRKRLRSGAPIPDWFSYDSVVKTLRESYPPKTSQGFTILLSGLLNSGKDQIASAL
;
A
#
# COMPACT_ATOMS: atom_id res chain seq x y z
N ARG A 1 14.03 -2.15 -1.86
CA ARG A 1 15.40 -2.46 -2.35
C ARG A 1 15.38 -3.27 -3.65
N GLN A 2 14.51 -4.28 -3.79
CA GLN A 2 14.45 -5.16 -4.96
C GLN A 2 14.24 -4.44 -6.31
N LEU A 3 13.60 -3.27 -6.29
CA LEU A 3 13.36 -2.46 -7.49
C LEU A 3 14.53 -1.54 -7.86
N MET A 4 15.43 -1.22 -6.92
CA MET A 4 16.51 -0.26 -7.17
C MET A 4 17.40 -0.61 -8.37
N PRO A 5 17.79 -1.90 -8.60
CA PRO A 5 18.60 -2.26 -9.75
C PRO A 5 17.94 -2.05 -11.12
N ARG A 6 16.61 -1.81 -11.15
CA ARG A 6 15.86 -1.56 -12.39
C ARG A 6 15.95 -0.11 -12.88
N TYR A 7 16.42 0.78 -12.02
CA TYR A 7 16.66 2.17 -12.38
C TYR A 7 18.10 2.38 -12.86
N PRO A 8 18.34 3.27 -13.82
CA PRO A 8 19.69 3.66 -14.17
C PRO A 8 20.48 4.13 -12.95
N LYS A 9 21.78 3.85 -12.94
CA LYS A 9 22.66 4.22 -11.82
C LYS A 9 22.58 5.73 -11.52
N GLY A 10 22.32 6.07 -10.26
CA GLY A 10 22.21 7.45 -9.79
C GLY A 10 20.86 8.13 -10.05
N MET A 11 19.92 7.47 -10.75
CA MET A 11 18.60 8.03 -11.04
C MET A 11 17.65 7.95 -9.84
N ALA A 12 17.76 6.91 -9.02
CA ALA A 12 16.87 6.67 -7.91
C ALA A 12 17.62 6.52 -6.59
N HIS A 13 17.08 7.11 -5.53
CA HIS A 13 17.55 6.96 -4.17
C HIS A 13 16.44 6.37 -3.29
N LEU A 14 16.80 5.42 -2.44
CA LEU A 14 15.88 4.85 -1.46
C LEU A 14 16.23 5.40 -0.07
N ALA A 15 15.29 6.13 0.51
CA ALA A 15 15.36 6.57 1.90
C ALA A 15 14.18 6.03 2.70
N LEU A 16 14.37 5.80 3.99
CA LEU A 16 13.31 5.44 4.92
C LEU A 16 12.88 6.69 5.69
N LEU A 17 11.58 6.91 5.72
CA LEU A 17 10.98 7.99 6.50
C LEU A 17 10.25 7.37 7.71
N PRO A 18 10.77 7.55 8.94
CA PRO A 18 10.11 7.08 10.16
C PRO A 18 8.91 7.98 10.50
N LEU A 19 7.82 7.81 9.79
CA LEU A 19 6.61 8.58 9.91
C LEU A 19 5.43 7.68 10.27
N ALA A 20 4.77 7.99 11.38
CA ALA A 20 3.51 7.36 11.75
C ALA A 20 2.35 8.03 10.99
N MET A 21 1.72 7.29 10.09
CA MET A 21 0.53 7.74 9.36
C MET A 21 -0.63 8.04 10.32
N ARG A 22 -1.33 9.16 10.10
CA ARG A 22 -2.50 9.57 10.89
C ARG A 22 -3.82 9.31 10.16
N MET A 23 -3.76 8.99 8.86
CA MET A 23 -4.91 8.79 7.99
C MET A 23 -5.87 9.99 7.98
N ALA A 24 -5.29 11.20 7.91
CA ALA A 24 -6.01 12.47 7.98
C ALA A 24 -6.29 13.10 6.59
N GLY A 25 -6.12 12.31 5.52
CA GLY A 25 -6.46 12.68 4.15
C GLY A 25 -5.73 13.95 3.66
N PRO A 26 -6.47 14.96 3.15
CA PRO A 26 -5.89 16.16 2.55
C PRO A 26 -4.92 16.91 3.46
N ARG A 27 -5.22 17.02 4.75
CA ARG A 27 -4.31 17.69 5.73
C ARG A 27 -3.00 16.91 5.91
N GLU A 28 -3.07 15.60 5.91
CA GLU A 28 -1.87 14.77 5.99
C GLU A 28 -1.05 14.84 4.71
N ALA A 29 -1.68 14.97 3.55
CA ALA A 29 -0.99 15.19 2.27
C ALA A 29 -0.17 16.49 2.29
N LEU A 30 -0.70 17.60 2.84
CA LEU A 30 0.06 18.83 3.06
C LEU A 30 1.26 18.61 3.98
N TRP A 31 1.05 17.94 5.10
CA TRP A 31 2.14 17.60 6.01
C TRP A 31 3.20 16.72 5.35
N HIS A 32 2.77 15.75 4.56
CA HIS A 32 3.69 14.92 3.76
C HIS A 32 4.49 15.74 2.74
N ALA A 33 3.89 16.73 2.11
CA ALA A 33 4.57 17.65 1.20
C ALA A 33 5.65 18.45 1.94
N ILE A 34 5.34 19.03 3.11
CA ILE A 34 6.28 19.77 3.96
C ILE A 34 7.47 18.87 4.35
N ILE A 35 7.22 17.67 4.81
CA ILE A 35 8.28 16.73 5.20
C ILE A 35 9.20 16.46 4.01
N ARG A 36 8.66 16.16 2.84
CA ARG A 36 9.44 15.87 1.62
C ARG A 36 10.23 17.10 1.16
N LYS A 37 9.64 18.28 1.28
CA LYS A 37 10.34 19.54 1.04
C LYS A 37 11.57 19.66 1.94
N ASN A 38 11.45 19.32 3.22
CA ASN A 38 12.57 19.35 4.18
C ASN A 38 13.69 18.36 3.83
N PHE A 39 13.38 17.30 3.07
CA PHE A 39 14.36 16.37 2.49
C PHE A 39 14.95 16.86 1.15
N GLY A 40 14.63 18.09 0.72
CA GLY A 40 15.13 18.68 -0.53
C GLY A 40 14.36 18.25 -1.78
N VAL A 41 13.19 17.62 -1.64
CA VAL A 41 12.34 17.21 -2.77
C VAL A 41 11.65 18.43 -3.36
N THR A 42 11.67 18.56 -4.68
CA THR A 42 11.04 19.67 -5.43
C THR A 42 9.67 19.30 -6.00
N HIS A 43 9.41 18.01 -6.21
CA HIS A 43 8.16 17.49 -6.74
C HIS A 43 7.64 16.36 -5.86
N PHE A 44 6.34 16.33 -5.60
CA PHE A 44 5.73 15.33 -4.74
C PHE A 44 4.54 14.66 -5.44
N ILE A 45 4.62 13.34 -5.63
CA ILE A 45 3.53 12.55 -6.20
C ILE A 45 2.44 12.35 -5.15
N VAL A 46 1.24 12.85 -5.42
CA VAL A 46 0.04 12.65 -4.60
C VAL A 46 -0.90 11.70 -5.33
N GLY A 47 -1.09 10.53 -4.74
CA GLY A 47 -1.98 9.50 -5.29
C GLY A 47 -3.47 9.79 -5.03
N ARG A 48 -4.32 8.98 -5.67
CA ARG A 48 -5.75 8.95 -5.36
C ARG A 48 -5.95 8.55 -3.90
N ASP A 49 -6.88 9.22 -3.20
CA ASP A 49 -7.22 8.97 -1.78
C ASP A 49 -5.96 8.95 -0.87
N HIS A 50 -5.06 9.93 -1.09
CA HIS A 50 -3.78 10.00 -0.39
C HIS A 50 -3.99 10.18 1.12
N ALA A 51 -3.49 9.22 1.91
CA ALA A 51 -3.63 9.16 3.37
C ALA A 51 -5.10 9.20 3.85
N GLY A 52 -6.05 8.80 3.01
CA GLY A 52 -7.46 8.73 3.37
C GLY A 52 -7.74 7.63 4.40
N PRO A 53 -8.66 7.86 5.36
CA PRO A 53 -9.01 6.87 6.39
C PRO A 53 -9.88 5.73 5.85
N GLY A 54 -10.32 5.82 4.58
CA GLY A 54 -11.26 4.89 3.98
C GLY A 54 -12.71 5.31 4.23
N LYS A 55 -13.57 4.32 4.51
CA LYS A 55 -15.02 4.53 4.66
C LYS A 55 -15.43 4.60 6.13
N ASN A 56 -16.48 5.38 6.39
CA ASN A 56 -17.15 5.45 7.69
C ASN A 56 -18.02 4.19 7.94
N SER A 57 -18.73 4.13 9.06
CA SER A 57 -19.60 3.02 9.42
C SER A 57 -20.83 2.86 8.50
N GLN A 58 -21.18 3.89 7.75
CA GLN A 58 -22.25 3.87 6.75
C GLN A 58 -21.75 3.48 5.35
N GLY A 59 -20.44 3.28 5.17
CA GLY A 59 -19.83 2.91 3.89
C GLY A 59 -19.54 4.11 2.98
N GLU A 60 -19.60 5.34 3.50
CA GLU A 60 -19.29 6.56 2.77
C GLU A 60 -17.83 6.96 2.95
N ASP A 61 -17.21 7.49 1.90
CA ASP A 61 -15.84 7.99 1.98
C ASP A 61 -15.77 9.32 2.76
N PHE A 62 -14.76 9.47 3.62
CA PHE A 62 -14.55 10.72 4.38
C PHE A 62 -14.13 11.90 3.49
N TYR A 63 -13.45 11.61 2.40
CA TYR A 63 -12.93 12.61 1.47
C TYR A 63 -13.15 12.13 0.03
N GLY A 64 -13.25 13.08 -0.88
CA GLY A 64 -13.24 12.80 -2.30
C GLY A 64 -11.88 12.21 -2.75
N PRO A 65 -11.87 11.42 -3.84
CA PRO A 65 -10.68 10.67 -4.27
C PRO A 65 -9.48 11.57 -4.63
N TYR A 66 -9.70 12.84 -4.93
CA TYR A 66 -8.68 13.80 -5.33
C TYR A 66 -8.56 15.03 -4.41
N ASP A 67 -9.33 15.10 -3.32
CA ASP A 67 -9.30 16.21 -2.37
C ASP A 67 -7.89 16.49 -1.83
N ALA A 68 -7.08 15.45 -1.65
CA ALA A 68 -5.69 15.58 -1.22
C ALA A 68 -4.82 16.25 -2.29
N GLN A 69 -5.02 15.93 -3.57
CA GLN A 69 -4.33 16.56 -4.69
C GLN A 69 -4.72 18.03 -4.79
N ASP A 70 -6.00 18.34 -4.73
CA ASP A 70 -6.54 19.70 -4.82
C ASP A 70 -6.02 20.59 -3.70
N LEU A 71 -5.98 20.06 -2.47
CA LEU A 71 -5.46 20.82 -1.33
C LEU A 71 -3.96 21.09 -1.46
N VAL A 72 -3.15 20.09 -1.81
CA VAL A 72 -1.70 20.29 -2.01
C VAL A 72 -1.43 21.24 -3.16
N LYS A 73 -2.14 21.11 -4.28
CA LYS A 73 -2.03 21.99 -5.45
C LYS A 73 -2.35 23.44 -5.08
N LYS A 74 -3.39 23.68 -4.27
CA LYS A 74 -3.77 25.02 -3.82
C LYS A 74 -2.67 25.73 -3.03
N HIS A 75 -1.80 24.98 -2.35
CA HIS A 75 -0.73 25.50 -1.51
C HIS A 75 0.67 25.32 -2.12
N THR A 76 0.78 24.98 -3.39
CA THR A 76 2.06 24.72 -4.07
C THR A 76 3.04 25.89 -3.93
N ASP A 77 2.59 27.12 -4.16
CA ASP A 77 3.44 28.33 -4.09
C ASP A 77 3.95 28.57 -2.66
N GLU A 78 3.07 28.43 -1.66
CA GLU A 78 3.39 28.60 -0.25
C GLU A 78 4.36 27.52 0.24
N LEU A 79 4.12 26.27 -0.16
CA LEU A 79 4.95 25.12 0.19
C LEU A 79 6.30 25.11 -0.53
N GLY A 80 6.37 25.71 -1.74
CA GLY A 80 7.54 25.65 -2.61
C GLY A 80 7.90 24.23 -3.04
N ILE A 81 6.88 23.38 -3.27
CA ILE A 81 6.99 22.02 -3.80
C ILE A 81 5.89 21.79 -4.83
N GLU A 82 6.25 21.29 -5.99
CA GLU A 82 5.31 21.00 -7.08
C GLU A 82 4.51 19.71 -6.79
N MET A 83 3.19 19.77 -6.90
CA MET A 83 2.34 18.61 -6.79
C MET A 83 2.23 17.89 -8.14
N VAL A 84 2.58 16.60 -8.15
CA VAL A 84 2.44 15.74 -9.33
C VAL A 84 1.22 14.83 -9.11
N PRO A 85 0.12 15.04 -9.87
CA PRO A 85 -1.07 14.21 -9.75
C PRO A 85 -0.79 12.80 -10.28
N PHE A 86 -1.28 11.80 -9.57
CA PHE A 86 -1.21 10.42 -10.02
C PHE A 86 -2.62 9.85 -10.16
N GLN A 87 -2.94 9.42 -11.37
CA GLN A 87 -4.23 8.81 -11.70
C GLN A 87 -4.28 7.35 -11.26
N MET A 88 -5.49 6.83 -11.09
CA MET A 88 -5.69 5.40 -10.88
C MET A 88 -5.37 4.64 -12.16
N MET A 89 -4.44 3.70 -12.06
CA MET A 89 -4.04 2.84 -13.19
C MET A 89 -4.73 1.49 -13.08
N THR A 90 -5.09 0.92 -14.23
CA THR A 90 -5.57 -0.46 -14.35
C THR A 90 -4.78 -1.20 -15.42
N TYR A 91 -4.66 -2.51 -15.28
CA TYR A 91 -3.98 -3.35 -16.25
C TYR A 91 -4.95 -3.87 -17.30
N LEU A 92 -4.57 -3.76 -18.56
CA LEU A 92 -5.30 -4.30 -19.71
C LEU A 92 -4.60 -5.57 -20.20
N PRO A 93 -5.15 -6.76 -19.90
CA PRO A 93 -4.48 -8.02 -20.24
C PRO A 93 -4.33 -8.27 -21.74
N ASP A 94 -5.23 -7.71 -22.55
CA ASP A 94 -5.20 -7.90 -24.00
C ASP A 94 -4.08 -7.07 -24.67
N LEU A 95 -3.57 -6.02 -24.00
CA LEU A 95 -2.47 -5.17 -24.49
C LEU A 95 -1.17 -5.40 -23.70
N ASP A 96 -1.22 -6.12 -22.58
CA ASP A 96 -0.10 -6.27 -21.62
C ASP A 96 0.44 -4.91 -21.12
N GLU A 97 -0.46 -3.95 -20.86
CA GLU A 97 -0.12 -2.58 -20.49
C GLU A 97 -0.97 -2.05 -19.36
N TYR A 98 -0.44 -1.03 -18.65
CA TYR A 98 -1.18 -0.24 -17.67
C TYR A 98 -1.68 1.05 -18.30
N HIS A 99 -2.98 1.33 -18.13
CA HIS A 99 -3.62 2.56 -18.57
C HIS A 99 -4.30 3.29 -17.41
N PRO A 100 -4.38 4.64 -17.46
CA PRO A 100 -5.29 5.38 -16.59
C PRO A 100 -6.72 4.87 -16.75
N VAL A 101 -7.47 4.75 -15.65
CA VAL A 101 -8.84 4.20 -15.67
C VAL A 101 -9.78 4.99 -16.61
N ASP A 102 -9.60 6.30 -16.67
CA ASP A 102 -10.36 7.21 -17.52
C ASP A 102 -9.93 7.21 -19.00
N ALA A 103 -8.81 6.56 -19.33
CA ALA A 103 -8.33 6.36 -20.71
C ALA A 103 -8.51 4.91 -21.21
N VAL A 104 -9.23 4.07 -20.46
CA VAL A 104 -9.52 2.69 -20.87
C VAL A 104 -10.55 2.69 -21.99
N PRO A 105 -10.31 1.99 -23.14
CA PRO A 105 -11.29 1.83 -24.20
C PRO A 105 -12.58 1.18 -23.69
N GLU A 106 -13.72 1.62 -24.22
CA GLU A 106 -15.02 1.05 -23.89
C GLU A 106 -15.07 -0.47 -24.20
N GLY A 107 -15.52 -1.27 -23.26
CA GLY A 107 -15.57 -2.73 -23.40
C GLY A 107 -14.25 -3.48 -23.19
N ALA A 108 -13.14 -2.78 -22.95
CA ALA A 108 -11.86 -3.44 -22.68
C ALA A 108 -11.87 -4.16 -21.32
N LYS A 109 -11.30 -5.36 -21.30
CA LYS A 109 -11.11 -6.12 -20.06
C LYS A 109 -10.05 -5.46 -19.20
N THR A 110 -10.36 -5.25 -17.92
CA THR A 110 -9.42 -4.68 -16.95
C THR A 110 -9.16 -5.62 -15.80
N LEU A 111 -7.95 -5.60 -15.26
CA LEU A 111 -7.56 -6.34 -14.06
C LEU A 111 -6.97 -5.38 -13.04
N ASN A 112 -7.29 -5.62 -11.77
CA ASN A 112 -6.74 -4.87 -10.66
C ASN A 112 -6.61 -5.76 -9.42
N ILE A 113 -5.58 -5.53 -8.61
CA ILE A 113 -5.39 -6.19 -7.32
C ILE A 113 -5.25 -5.09 -6.27
N SER A 114 -6.21 -5.00 -5.37
CA SER A 114 -6.13 -4.07 -4.24
C SER A 114 -5.08 -4.52 -3.22
N GLY A 115 -4.61 -3.59 -2.38
CA GLY A 115 -3.71 -3.92 -1.28
C GLY A 115 -4.31 -4.96 -0.30
N THR A 116 -5.63 -4.98 -0.15
CA THR A 116 -6.34 -5.99 0.67
C THR A 116 -6.29 -7.35 0.01
N GLU A 117 -6.54 -7.44 -1.30
CA GLU A 117 -6.44 -8.69 -2.05
C GLU A 117 -4.99 -9.20 -2.08
N LEU A 118 -4.00 -8.33 -2.26
CA LEU A 118 -2.58 -8.71 -2.19
C LEU A 118 -2.25 -9.34 -0.83
N ARG A 119 -2.65 -8.69 0.28
CA ARG A 119 -2.42 -9.24 1.63
C ARG A 119 -3.12 -10.59 1.84
N LYS A 120 -4.33 -10.76 1.29
CA LYS A 120 -5.06 -12.03 1.32
C LYS A 120 -4.29 -13.13 0.58
N ARG A 121 -3.79 -12.84 -0.63
CA ARG A 121 -2.99 -13.78 -1.44
C ARG A 121 -1.68 -14.17 -0.75
N LEU A 122 -0.98 -13.21 -0.14
CA LEU A 122 0.22 -13.49 0.64
C LEU A 122 -0.08 -14.45 1.80
N ARG A 123 -1.15 -14.20 2.56
CA ARG A 123 -1.55 -15.04 3.73
C ARG A 123 -2.02 -16.44 3.36
N SER A 124 -2.68 -16.58 2.20
CA SER A 124 -3.20 -17.88 1.73
C SER A 124 -2.21 -18.66 0.89
N GLY A 125 -1.07 -18.05 0.50
CA GLY A 125 -0.14 -18.66 -0.44
C GLY A 125 -0.60 -18.61 -1.91
N ALA A 126 -1.74 -17.96 -2.21
CA ALA A 126 -2.29 -17.88 -3.56
C ALA A 126 -1.35 -17.13 -4.52
N PRO A 127 -1.34 -17.43 -5.83
CA PRO A 127 -0.44 -16.82 -6.79
C PRO A 127 -0.67 -15.31 -6.91
N ILE A 128 0.43 -14.57 -7.05
CA ILE A 128 0.43 -13.14 -7.38
C ILE A 128 0.91 -13.04 -8.82
N PRO A 129 0.10 -12.49 -9.76
CA PRO A 129 0.45 -12.45 -11.17
C PRO A 129 1.66 -11.55 -11.47
N ASP A 130 2.43 -11.90 -12.49
CA ASP A 130 3.65 -11.18 -12.91
C ASP A 130 3.34 -9.76 -13.39
N TRP A 131 2.16 -9.56 -14.01
CA TRP A 131 1.72 -8.22 -14.39
C TRP A 131 1.51 -7.29 -13.19
N PHE A 132 1.23 -7.83 -11.99
CA PHE A 132 1.01 -7.02 -10.79
C PHE A 132 2.31 -6.71 -10.04
N SER A 133 3.23 -7.66 -9.95
CA SER A 133 4.48 -7.46 -9.21
C SER A 133 5.59 -8.37 -9.70
N TYR A 134 6.81 -7.92 -9.60
CA TYR A 134 7.99 -8.69 -9.97
C TYR A 134 8.24 -9.86 -9.02
N ASP A 135 8.70 -11.00 -9.54
CA ASP A 135 9.01 -12.22 -8.77
C ASP A 135 9.93 -11.95 -7.58
N SER A 136 10.96 -11.13 -7.76
CA SER A 136 11.89 -10.78 -6.69
C SER A 136 11.22 -10.05 -5.53
N VAL A 137 10.21 -9.21 -5.83
CA VAL A 137 9.40 -8.52 -4.83
C VAL A 137 8.45 -9.50 -4.15
N VAL A 138 7.77 -10.34 -4.92
CA VAL A 138 6.85 -11.37 -4.40
C VAL A 138 7.59 -12.33 -3.46
N LYS A 139 8.79 -12.78 -3.85
CA LYS A 139 9.64 -13.64 -3.02
C LYS A 139 9.95 -12.98 -1.67
N THR A 140 10.43 -11.73 -1.70
CA THR A 140 10.73 -10.97 -0.47
C THR A 140 9.50 -10.77 0.40
N LEU A 141 8.33 -10.49 -0.20
CA LEU A 141 7.09 -10.36 0.54
C LEU A 141 6.67 -11.69 1.20
N ARG A 142 6.85 -12.82 0.53
CA ARG A 142 6.54 -14.14 1.09
C ARG A 142 7.49 -14.54 2.22
N GLU A 143 8.75 -14.16 2.14
CA GLU A 143 9.72 -14.35 3.22
C GLU A 143 9.33 -13.51 4.45
N SER A 144 8.89 -12.26 4.24
CA SER A 144 8.49 -11.34 5.32
C SER A 144 7.09 -11.65 5.87
N TYR A 145 6.19 -12.18 5.05
CA TYR A 145 4.80 -12.51 5.38
C TYR A 145 4.47 -13.93 4.89
N PRO A 146 5.04 -14.96 5.50
CA PRO A 146 4.81 -16.34 5.09
C PRO A 146 3.32 -16.71 5.23
N PRO A 147 2.81 -17.64 4.41
CA PRO A 147 1.45 -18.16 4.55
C PRO A 147 1.20 -18.69 5.96
N LYS A 148 -0.04 -18.59 6.43
CA LYS A 148 -0.42 -19.08 7.77
C LYS A 148 -0.03 -20.55 8.01
N THR A 149 -0.11 -21.37 6.97
CA THR A 149 0.29 -22.80 7.00
C THR A 149 1.79 -23.00 7.23
N SER A 150 2.61 -21.98 6.99
CA SER A 150 4.07 -22.00 7.17
C SER A 150 4.53 -21.19 8.40
N GLN A 151 3.57 -20.73 9.21
CA GLN A 151 3.86 -20.00 10.45
C GLN A 151 3.74 -20.95 11.64
N GLY A 152 4.63 -20.78 12.62
CA GLY A 152 4.45 -21.39 13.95
C GLY A 152 3.23 -20.81 14.67
N PHE A 153 2.70 -21.53 15.61
CA PHE A 153 1.60 -21.09 16.46
C PHE A 153 1.91 -21.39 17.93
N THR A 154 1.29 -20.63 18.80
CA THR A 154 1.37 -20.82 20.24
C THR A 154 -0.03 -21.10 20.78
N ILE A 155 -0.16 -22.14 21.59
CA ILE A 155 -1.38 -22.42 22.34
C ILE A 155 -1.16 -21.96 23.79
N LEU A 156 -1.97 -20.98 24.23
CA LEU A 156 -1.97 -20.54 25.62
C LEU A 156 -3.12 -21.20 26.34
N LEU A 157 -2.79 -22.05 27.31
CA LEU A 157 -3.78 -22.65 28.26
C LEU A 157 -3.84 -21.80 29.50
N SER A 158 -5.02 -21.26 29.81
CA SER A 158 -5.29 -20.46 31.01
C SER A 158 -6.42 -21.07 31.81
N GLY A 159 -6.34 -20.96 33.12
CA GLY A 159 -7.37 -21.50 34.03
C GLY A 159 -6.93 -21.43 35.49
N LEU A 160 -7.85 -21.74 36.39
CA LEU A 160 -7.57 -21.82 37.83
C LEU A 160 -6.55 -22.94 38.17
N LEU A 161 -5.96 -22.85 39.31
CA LEU A 161 -5.12 -23.95 39.87
C LEU A 161 -5.92 -25.26 39.87
N ASN A 162 -5.26 -26.35 39.49
CA ASN A 162 -5.85 -27.70 39.42
C ASN A 162 -7.01 -27.86 38.40
N SER A 163 -7.13 -26.98 37.41
CA SER A 163 -8.14 -27.10 36.33
C SER A 163 -7.81 -28.15 35.26
N GLY A 164 -6.72 -28.88 35.42
CA GLY A 164 -6.29 -29.90 34.43
C GLY A 164 -5.55 -29.35 33.21
N LYS A 165 -5.24 -28.06 33.19
CA LYS A 165 -4.55 -27.42 32.02
C LYS A 165 -3.18 -28.05 31.76
N ASP A 166 -2.46 -28.45 32.80
CA ASP A 166 -1.13 -29.05 32.64
C ASP A 166 -1.22 -30.45 31.99
N GLN A 167 -2.28 -31.20 32.30
CA GLN A 167 -2.57 -32.50 31.69
C GLN A 167 -2.92 -32.33 30.20
N ILE A 168 -3.72 -31.29 29.87
CA ILE A 168 -4.06 -30.98 28.49
C ILE A 168 -2.81 -30.52 27.74
N ALA A 169 -1.98 -29.65 28.33
CA ALA A 169 -0.73 -29.18 27.72
C ALA A 169 0.24 -30.34 27.43
N SER A 170 0.26 -31.34 28.26
CA SER A 170 1.13 -32.53 28.09
C SER A 170 0.60 -33.53 27.06
N ALA A 171 -0.69 -33.44 26.72
CA ALA A 171 -1.35 -34.30 25.73
C ALA A 171 -1.34 -33.70 24.29
N LEU A 172 -1.04 -32.41 24.16
CA LEU A 172 -0.90 -31.68 22.89
C LEU A 172 0.51 -31.77 22.32
#